data_8b48a80ece1cb25802a3a1f3cb33bf5c
#
_entry.id   8b48a80ece1cb25802a3a1f3cb33bf5c
#
_cell.length_a   1.000
_cell.length_b   1.000
_cell.length_c   1.000
_cell.angle_alpha   90.00
_cell.angle_beta   90.00
_cell.angle_gamma   90.00
#
_symmetry.space_group_name_H-M   'P 1'
#
loop_
_entity.id
_entity.type
_entity.pdbx_description
1 polymer ?
#
loop_
_entity_poly.entity_id
_entity_poly.type
_entity_poly.pdbx_seq_one_letter_code
_entity_poly.pdbx_strand_id
1 'polypeptide(L)'
;MKKYDVVIAGAGPAGIGAALEAARSGLKTALIERYGCVGGNLTLGYVGPLLGKVCPGTVAEEIEDAICAKRGAVPDFEKAKIALTALLDEAGVDVYLQTCVIGAQKVGEKIEKIDTAGKFGNISFSAEVFIDATGDGDLSVLCGCGFEMGREGDGLVQPVTLMFVIEGVDPDQPLLCRHEEDYTDLGDGREYLDLCHKACRTGELPENVNIVRLYSTGRNSERMVNATQENRIDPLDPSDVFKAEASLRRQIGKIVDFLKNNIPGFSDIRIKGSASTLGVRESRRVLGRYQITEQDLMEGRTYRDSVVHKANFCLDIHNPSGAGQSVHAEKRPVTPPLYDIPFAAMCPIGCNNLITAGRCISGTHVAHSSYRVMRICMAMGQAAGAAAAVMLQTRTATDTVDTDLIRRHLMDRGVKLED
;
A
#
# COMPACT_ATOMS: atom_id res chain seq x y z
N MET A 1 -25.75 -6.52 16.30
CA MET A 1 -25.00 -5.31 15.96
C MET A 1 -23.94 -5.07 17.03
N LYS A 2 -22.68 -4.89 16.65
CA LYS A 2 -21.56 -4.58 17.54
C LYS A 2 -21.33 -3.08 17.55
N LYS A 3 -21.03 -2.49 18.72
CA LYS A 3 -20.84 -1.05 18.90
C LYS A 3 -19.41 -0.72 19.27
N TYR A 4 -18.83 0.24 18.56
CA TYR A 4 -17.48 0.74 18.74
C TYR A 4 -17.47 2.28 18.72
N ASP A 5 -16.37 2.86 19.13
CA ASP A 5 -16.09 4.28 18.91
C ASP A 5 -15.61 4.50 17.48
N VAL A 6 -14.72 3.61 17.02
CA VAL A 6 -14.15 3.62 15.66
C VAL A 6 -14.23 2.24 15.03
N VAL A 7 -14.66 2.18 13.77
CA VAL A 7 -14.59 0.98 12.92
C VAL A 7 -13.70 1.27 11.71
N ILE A 8 -12.70 0.42 11.52
CA ILE A 8 -11.71 0.54 10.46
C ILE A 8 -11.90 -0.62 9.48
N ALA A 9 -12.10 -0.34 8.21
CA ALA A 9 -12.19 -1.32 7.14
C ALA A 9 -10.83 -1.45 6.44
N GLY A 10 -10.26 -2.67 6.45
CA GLY A 10 -8.97 -3.02 5.88
C GLY A 10 -7.82 -2.96 6.88
N ALA A 11 -7.12 -4.09 7.07
CA ALA A 11 -5.96 -4.23 7.95
C ALA A 11 -4.64 -4.22 7.17
N GLY A 12 -4.55 -3.42 6.11
CA GLY A 12 -3.29 -3.08 5.45
C GLY A 12 -2.47 -2.07 6.26
N PRO A 13 -1.33 -1.59 5.73
CA PRO A 13 -0.45 -0.64 6.43
C PRO A 13 -1.18 0.57 7.01
N ALA A 14 -2.09 1.19 6.25
CA ALA A 14 -2.87 2.33 6.74
C ALA A 14 -3.84 1.93 7.86
N GLY A 15 -4.56 0.81 7.70
CA GLY A 15 -5.53 0.35 8.70
C GLY A 15 -4.87 -0.04 10.02
N ILE A 16 -3.68 -0.63 9.98
CA ILE A 16 -2.90 -0.92 11.18
C ILE A 16 -2.48 0.37 11.88
N GLY A 17 -1.94 1.34 11.13
CA GLY A 17 -1.60 2.66 11.69
C GLY A 17 -2.80 3.35 12.35
N ALA A 18 -3.97 3.30 11.71
CA ALA A 18 -5.21 3.85 12.25
C ALA A 18 -5.68 3.13 13.52
N ALA A 19 -5.60 1.80 13.52
CA ALA A 19 -6.06 0.98 14.65
C ALA A 19 -5.18 1.17 15.89
N LEU A 20 -3.85 1.19 15.71
CA LEU A 20 -2.91 1.44 16.80
C LEU A 20 -3.12 2.82 17.42
N GLU A 21 -3.25 3.86 16.61
CA GLU A 21 -3.45 5.21 17.12
C GLU A 21 -4.80 5.37 17.83
N ALA A 22 -5.88 4.90 17.22
CA ALA A 22 -7.23 4.98 17.80
C ALA A 22 -7.29 4.21 19.15
N ALA A 23 -6.81 2.97 19.20
CA ALA A 23 -6.85 2.16 20.42
C ALA A 23 -5.98 2.76 21.54
N ARG A 24 -4.78 3.24 21.23
CA ARG A 24 -3.88 3.91 22.18
C ARG A 24 -4.43 5.27 22.65
N SER A 25 -5.35 5.86 21.93
CA SER A 25 -6.09 7.05 22.34
C SER A 25 -7.28 6.71 23.25
N GLY A 26 -7.43 5.43 23.65
CA GLY A 26 -8.47 4.96 24.55
C GLY A 26 -9.82 4.68 23.87
N LEU A 27 -9.85 4.63 22.53
CA LEU A 27 -11.08 4.37 21.79
C LEU A 27 -11.33 2.88 21.64
N LYS A 28 -12.56 2.45 21.82
CA LYS A 28 -12.99 1.09 21.50
C LYS A 28 -12.97 0.91 19.99
N THR A 29 -11.96 0.18 19.50
CA THR A 29 -11.60 0.09 18.09
C THR A 29 -11.85 -1.31 17.51
N ALA A 30 -12.56 -1.39 16.38
CA ALA A 30 -12.68 -2.59 15.57
C ALA A 30 -11.92 -2.43 14.26
N LEU A 31 -11.15 -3.47 13.89
CA LEU A 31 -10.42 -3.57 12.63
C LEU A 31 -10.96 -4.76 11.83
N ILE A 32 -11.51 -4.51 10.65
CA ILE A 32 -12.16 -5.50 9.79
C ILE A 32 -11.26 -5.82 8.61
N GLU A 33 -10.96 -7.11 8.39
CA GLU A 33 -10.08 -7.57 7.31
C GLU A 33 -10.70 -8.74 6.55
N ARG A 34 -10.74 -8.62 5.21
CA ARG A 34 -11.29 -9.67 4.32
C ARG A 34 -10.41 -10.91 4.25
N TYR A 35 -9.13 -10.79 4.52
CA TYR A 35 -8.18 -11.90 4.50
C TYR A 35 -8.00 -12.58 5.86
N GLY A 36 -7.26 -13.69 5.86
CA GLY A 36 -6.98 -14.48 7.05
C GLY A 36 -5.81 -13.98 7.92
N CYS A 37 -5.17 -12.87 7.54
CA CYS A 37 -4.14 -12.23 8.35
C CYS A 37 -4.06 -10.73 8.04
N VAL A 38 -3.46 -9.97 8.96
CA VAL A 38 -3.23 -8.52 8.84
C VAL A 38 -1.98 -8.21 7.99
N GLY A 39 -1.85 -6.97 7.56
CA GLY A 39 -0.68 -6.44 6.84
C GLY A 39 -0.94 -6.17 5.35
N GLY A 40 -2.01 -6.70 4.77
CA GLY A 40 -2.37 -6.47 3.37
C GLY A 40 -1.21 -6.73 2.41
N ASN A 41 -0.86 -5.73 1.57
CA ASN A 41 0.25 -5.88 0.62
C ASN A 41 1.61 -6.14 1.28
N LEU A 42 1.85 -5.69 2.50
CA LEU A 42 3.10 -5.97 3.23
C LEU A 42 3.27 -7.47 3.48
N THR A 43 2.22 -8.16 3.90
CA THR A 43 2.29 -9.57 4.30
C THR A 43 1.79 -10.54 3.24
N LEU A 44 0.60 -10.31 2.69
CA LEU A 44 -0.03 -11.19 1.70
C LEU A 44 0.43 -10.87 0.28
N GLY A 45 0.71 -9.60 -0.02
CA GLY A 45 1.22 -9.17 -1.32
C GLY A 45 2.73 -9.34 -1.48
N TYR A 46 3.46 -9.71 -0.42
CA TYR A 46 4.93 -9.81 -0.42
C TYR A 46 5.62 -8.53 -0.89
N VAL A 47 4.98 -7.37 -0.68
CA VAL A 47 5.56 -6.09 -1.09
C VAL A 47 6.61 -5.65 -0.08
N GLY A 48 7.84 -5.59 -0.53
CA GLY A 48 9.01 -5.09 0.19
C GLY A 48 10.07 -4.61 -0.81
N PRO A 49 11.00 -3.76 -0.41
CA PRO A 49 11.17 -3.13 0.91
C PRO A 49 10.09 -2.11 1.26
N LEU A 50 10.08 -1.66 2.53
CA LEU A 50 9.22 -0.54 2.95
C LEU A 50 9.77 0.77 2.37
N LEU A 51 9.03 1.33 1.44
CA LEU A 51 9.43 2.52 0.69
C LEU A 51 8.74 3.79 1.21
N GLY A 52 9.31 4.94 0.82
CA GLY A 52 8.85 6.27 1.17
C GLY A 52 9.54 6.85 2.40
N LYS A 53 9.33 8.15 2.61
CA LYS A 53 9.77 8.89 3.80
C LYS A 53 8.59 9.66 4.36
N VAL A 54 8.60 9.86 5.66
CA VAL A 54 7.73 10.75 6.41
C VAL A 54 8.55 11.37 7.54
N CYS A 55 8.02 12.39 8.20
CA CYS A 55 8.66 12.95 9.39
C CYS A 55 8.87 11.87 10.46
N PRO A 56 9.86 12.03 11.34
CA PRO A 56 10.13 11.10 12.44
C PRO A 56 9.00 11.04 13.47
N GLY A 57 8.99 9.94 14.25
CA GLY A 57 8.05 9.72 15.35
C GLY A 57 6.69 9.18 14.90
N THR A 58 6.55 8.78 13.66
CA THR A 58 5.32 8.13 13.17
C THR A 58 5.28 6.65 13.54
N VAL A 59 4.09 6.08 13.58
CA VAL A 59 3.88 4.63 13.79
C VAL A 59 4.61 3.77 12.73
N ALA A 60 5.00 4.34 11.60
CA ALA A 60 5.78 3.63 10.59
C ALA A 60 7.16 3.18 11.11
N GLU A 61 7.81 3.98 11.94
CA GLU A 61 9.10 3.61 12.55
C GLU A 61 8.92 2.44 13.52
N GLU A 62 7.91 2.49 14.37
CA GLU A 62 7.59 1.41 15.31
C GLU A 62 7.28 0.10 14.59
N ILE A 63 6.48 0.15 13.52
CA ILE A 63 6.17 -1.03 12.73
C ILE A 63 7.42 -1.58 12.06
N GLU A 64 8.29 -0.72 11.51
CA GLU A 64 9.57 -1.15 10.90
C GLU A 64 10.46 -1.85 11.93
N ASP A 65 10.57 -1.31 13.13
CA ASP A 65 11.36 -1.90 14.21
C ASP A 65 10.77 -3.26 14.65
N ALA A 66 9.45 -3.34 14.81
CA ALA A 66 8.76 -4.56 15.22
C ALA A 66 8.93 -5.71 14.21
N ILE A 67 8.90 -5.40 12.91
CA ILE A 67 9.11 -6.40 11.84
C ILE A 67 10.59 -6.61 11.51
N CYS A 68 11.50 -5.97 12.25
CA CYS A 68 12.95 -6.01 12.02
C CYS A 68 13.35 -5.65 10.58
N ALA A 69 12.62 -4.74 9.95
CA ALA A 69 12.92 -4.26 8.61
C ALA A 69 14.00 -3.18 8.68
N LYS A 70 15.22 -3.53 8.34
CA LYS A 70 16.24 -2.50 8.08
C LYS A 70 15.77 -1.65 6.89
N ARG A 71 15.92 -0.33 6.99
CA ARG A 71 15.54 0.61 5.93
C ARG A 71 16.04 0.16 4.56
N GLY A 72 15.13 -0.04 3.61
CA GLY A 72 15.42 -0.49 2.25
C GLY A 72 15.68 -2.00 2.11
N ALA A 73 15.58 -2.80 3.18
CA ALA A 73 15.59 -4.26 3.11
C ALA A 73 14.16 -4.83 3.03
N VAL A 74 14.08 -6.01 2.45
CA VAL A 74 12.83 -6.79 2.43
C VAL A 74 12.64 -7.44 3.79
N PRO A 75 11.49 -7.26 4.47
CA PRO A 75 11.23 -7.92 5.75
C PRO A 75 11.03 -9.43 5.55
N ASP A 76 11.22 -10.19 6.62
CA ASP A 76 10.71 -11.56 6.69
C ASP A 76 9.18 -11.48 6.84
N PHE A 77 8.44 -11.85 5.80
CA PHE A 77 6.99 -11.69 5.73
C PHE A 77 6.25 -12.50 6.80
N GLU A 78 6.77 -13.67 7.19
CA GLU A 78 6.15 -14.47 8.24
C GLU A 78 6.37 -13.83 9.63
N LYS A 79 7.55 -13.31 9.89
CA LYS A 79 7.80 -12.53 11.12
C LYS A 79 6.97 -11.25 11.14
N ALA A 80 6.77 -10.60 9.99
CA ALA A 80 5.91 -9.43 9.91
C ALA A 80 4.45 -9.75 10.31
N LYS A 81 3.90 -10.89 9.86
CA LYS A 81 2.56 -11.33 10.30
C LYS A 81 2.47 -11.49 11.81
N ILE A 82 3.48 -12.13 12.43
CA ILE A 82 3.54 -12.33 13.88
C ILE A 82 3.60 -10.99 14.60
N ALA A 83 4.53 -10.12 14.22
CA ALA A 83 4.74 -8.83 14.89
C ALA A 83 3.53 -7.90 14.77
N LEU A 84 2.94 -7.78 13.58
CA LEU A 84 1.77 -6.93 13.36
C LEU A 84 0.54 -7.42 14.14
N THR A 85 0.37 -8.74 14.25
CA THR A 85 -0.71 -9.32 15.06
C THR A 85 -0.50 -9.03 16.53
N ALA A 86 0.72 -9.18 17.03
CA ALA A 86 1.06 -8.88 18.43
C ALA A 86 0.83 -7.39 18.76
N LEU A 87 1.28 -6.47 17.92
CA LEU A 87 1.06 -5.03 18.11
C LEU A 87 -0.42 -4.66 18.25
N LEU A 88 -1.28 -5.26 17.42
CA LEU A 88 -2.73 -5.00 17.48
C LEU A 88 -3.38 -5.61 18.73
N ASP A 89 -2.98 -6.81 19.11
CA ASP A 89 -3.47 -7.52 20.30
C ASP A 89 -3.06 -6.77 21.57
N GLU A 90 -1.80 -6.38 21.70
CA GLU A 90 -1.25 -5.59 22.81
C GLU A 90 -1.92 -4.20 22.92
N ALA A 91 -2.30 -3.60 21.79
CA ALA A 91 -3.05 -2.34 21.77
C ALA A 91 -4.53 -2.49 22.13
N GLY A 92 -5.03 -3.73 22.26
CA GLY A 92 -6.42 -4.02 22.59
C GLY A 92 -7.40 -3.75 21.42
N VAL A 93 -6.95 -3.94 20.18
CA VAL A 93 -7.80 -3.80 18.98
C VAL A 93 -8.63 -5.07 18.78
N ASP A 94 -9.96 -4.93 18.63
CA ASP A 94 -10.82 -6.03 18.24
C ASP A 94 -10.67 -6.31 16.72
N VAL A 95 -9.90 -7.33 16.35
CA VAL A 95 -9.63 -7.68 14.93
C VAL A 95 -10.62 -8.73 14.44
N TYR A 96 -11.25 -8.48 13.29
CA TYR A 96 -12.19 -9.36 12.60
C TYR A 96 -11.60 -9.81 11.27
N LEU A 97 -10.92 -10.95 11.25
CA LEU A 97 -10.38 -11.56 10.05
C LEU A 97 -11.45 -12.31 9.25
N GLN A 98 -11.19 -12.55 7.95
CA GLN A 98 -12.10 -13.22 7.02
C GLN A 98 -13.50 -12.58 7.01
N THR A 99 -13.54 -11.28 7.20
CA THR A 99 -14.74 -10.47 7.33
C THR A 99 -14.71 -9.36 6.28
N CYS A 100 -15.62 -9.43 5.32
CA CYS A 100 -15.71 -8.48 4.21
C CYS A 100 -16.81 -7.46 4.49
N VAL A 101 -16.54 -6.18 4.29
CA VAL A 101 -17.58 -5.14 4.30
C VAL A 101 -18.40 -5.28 3.02
N ILE A 102 -19.72 -5.39 3.15
CA ILE A 102 -20.64 -5.64 2.02
C ILE A 102 -21.75 -4.61 1.90
N GLY A 103 -21.88 -3.69 2.86
CA GLY A 103 -22.92 -2.66 2.83
C GLY A 103 -22.67 -1.58 3.86
N ALA A 104 -23.27 -0.43 3.63
CA ALA A 104 -23.30 0.69 4.57
C ALA A 104 -24.69 1.34 4.55
N GLN A 105 -25.12 1.84 5.70
CA GLN A 105 -26.35 2.60 5.83
C GLN A 105 -26.03 4.00 6.35
N LYS A 106 -26.52 5.02 5.64
CA LYS A 106 -26.36 6.44 5.98
C LYS A 106 -27.71 7.07 6.30
N VAL A 107 -27.67 8.06 7.20
CA VAL A 107 -28.74 9.05 7.39
C VAL A 107 -28.13 10.42 7.12
N GLY A 108 -28.56 11.06 6.05
CA GLY A 108 -27.89 12.26 5.54
C GLY A 108 -26.45 11.93 5.13
N GLU A 109 -25.49 12.66 5.67
CA GLU A 109 -24.05 12.43 5.44
C GLU A 109 -23.38 11.57 6.53
N LYS A 110 -24.12 11.05 7.51
CA LYS A 110 -23.58 10.23 8.60
C LYS A 110 -23.83 8.74 8.34
N ILE A 111 -22.79 7.92 8.42
CA ILE A 111 -22.88 6.47 8.43
C ILE A 111 -23.41 6.05 9.81
N GLU A 112 -24.51 5.32 9.84
CA GLU A 112 -25.10 4.75 11.05
C GLU A 112 -24.53 3.36 11.37
N LYS A 113 -24.36 2.55 10.32
CA LYS A 113 -23.77 1.22 10.43
C LYS A 113 -23.19 0.72 9.11
N ILE A 114 -22.33 -0.27 9.26
CA ILE A 114 -21.87 -1.08 8.13
C ILE A 114 -22.29 -2.53 8.34
N ASP A 115 -22.51 -3.24 7.25
CA ASP A 115 -22.81 -4.67 7.22
C ASP A 115 -21.61 -5.43 6.65
N THR A 116 -21.29 -6.56 7.28
CA THR A 116 -20.17 -7.42 6.88
C THR A 116 -20.63 -8.86 6.72
N ALA A 117 -19.91 -9.61 5.90
CA ALA A 117 -20.11 -11.04 5.71
C ALA A 117 -18.81 -11.84 5.95
N GLY A 118 -18.97 -13.03 6.50
CA GLY A 118 -17.91 -14.00 6.71
C GLY A 118 -18.46 -15.41 6.82
N LYS A 119 -17.61 -16.41 7.13
CA LYS A 119 -18.05 -17.80 7.31
C LYS A 119 -19.10 -17.98 8.41
N PHE A 120 -19.16 -17.07 9.34
CA PHE A 120 -20.10 -17.06 10.47
C PHE A 120 -21.40 -16.29 10.15
N GLY A 121 -21.66 -15.95 8.87
CA GLY A 121 -22.82 -15.16 8.44
C GLY A 121 -22.54 -13.66 8.47
N ASN A 122 -23.59 -12.86 8.63
CA ASN A 122 -23.52 -11.41 8.60
C ASN A 122 -23.39 -10.83 10.01
N ILE A 123 -22.53 -9.83 10.15
CA ILE A 123 -22.39 -9.03 11.36
C ILE A 123 -22.49 -7.56 10.97
N SER A 124 -23.29 -6.78 11.72
CA SER A 124 -23.35 -5.32 11.57
C SER A 124 -22.54 -4.63 12.65
N PHE A 125 -21.86 -3.56 12.27
CA PHE A 125 -21.09 -2.71 13.16
C PHE A 125 -21.61 -1.27 13.10
N SER A 126 -21.73 -0.63 14.25
CA SER A 126 -21.98 0.81 14.35
C SER A 126 -20.84 1.49 15.07
N ALA A 127 -20.52 2.71 14.65
CA ALA A 127 -19.49 3.55 15.26
C ALA A 127 -19.82 5.04 15.09
N GLU A 128 -19.16 5.87 15.88
CA GLU A 128 -19.22 7.32 15.68
C GLU A 128 -18.34 7.75 14.49
N VAL A 129 -17.18 7.11 14.31
CA VAL A 129 -16.25 7.37 13.18
C VAL A 129 -15.94 6.07 12.46
N PHE A 130 -15.91 6.13 11.15
CA PHE A 130 -15.47 5.06 10.26
C PHE A 130 -14.19 5.45 9.52
N ILE A 131 -13.30 4.49 9.31
CA ILE A 131 -12.08 4.70 8.53
C ILE A 131 -12.03 3.67 7.39
N ASP A 132 -11.94 4.16 6.15
CA ASP A 132 -11.74 3.34 4.97
C ASP A 132 -10.24 3.22 4.67
N ALA A 133 -9.66 2.10 5.04
CA ALA A 133 -8.28 1.71 4.77
C ALA A 133 -8.20 0.45 3.87
N THR A 134 -9.27 0.18 3.11
CA THR A 134 -9.35 -1.00 2.22
C THR A 134 -8.33 -0.96 1.08
N GLY A 135 -7.80 0.23 0.82
CA GLY A 135 -6.88 0.50 -0.28
C GLY A 135 -7.59 0.70 -1.61
N ASP A 136 -8.80 0.19 -1.75
CA ASP A 136 -9.62 0.27 -2.95
C ASP A 136 -10.85 1.18 -2.76
N GLY A 137 -11.00 1.80 -1.58
CA GLY A 137 -12.12 2.70 -1.26
C GLY A 137 -13.47 1.98 -1.13
N ASP A 138 -13.46 0.71 -0.73
CA ASP A 138 -14.64 -0.15 -0.73
C ASP A 138 -15.75 0.40 0.16
N LEU A 139 -15.41 0.80 1.39
CA LEU A 139 -16.40 1.38 2.31
C LEU A 139 -16.94 2.72 1.79
N SER A 140 -16.06 3.56 1.24
CA SER A 140 -16.46 4.88 0.71
C SER A 140 -17.47 4.74 -0.42
N VAL A 141 -17.25 3.79 -1.34
CA VAL A 141 -18.20 3.55 -2.45
C VAL A 141 -19.51 2.95 -1.95
N LEU A 142 -19.48 2.05 -0.98
CA LEU A 142 -20.71 1.53 -0.35
C LEU A 142 -21.50 2.63 0.37
N CYS A 143 -20.83 3.71 0.77
CA CYS A 143 -21.47 4.92 1.30
C CYS A 143 -21.94 5.91 0.22
N GLY A 144 -21.72 5.61 -1.07
CA GLY A 144 -22.11 6.47 -2.19
C GLY A 144 -21.16 7.66 -2.42
N CYS A 145 -19.92 7.60 -1.91
CA CYS A 145 -18.91 8.60 -2.22
C CYS A 145 -18.43 8.45 -3.67
N GLY A 146 -18.16 9.58 -4.34
CA GLY A 146 -17.58 9.60 -5.68
C GLY A 146 -16.11 9.17 -5.68
N PHE A 147 -15.61 8.70 -6.82
CA PHE A 147 -14.22 8.30 -7.01
C PHE A 147 -13.76 8.52 -8.44
N GLU A 148 -12.44 8.56 -8.60
CA GLU A 148 -11.75 8.44 -9.90
C GLU A 148 -10.96 7.13 -9.94
N MET A 149 -10.68 6.63 -11.14
CA MET A 149 -9.89 5.41 -11.33
C MET A 149 -9.05 5.51 -12.61
N GLY A 150 -7.79 5.05 -12.53
CA GLY A 150 -6.85 5.07 -13.64
C GLY A 150 -6.39 6.46 -14.04
N ARG A 151 -5.70 6.53 -15.17
CA ARG A 151 -5.19 7.79 -15.71
C ARG A 151 -6.24 8.51 -16.54
N GLU A 152 -6.08 9.83 -16.65
CA GLU A 152 -6.93 10.64 -17.51
C GLU A 152 -6.82 10.21 -18.98
N GLY A 153 -7.93 10.23 -19.68
CA GLY A 153 -8.04 9.94 -21.10
C GLY A 153 -8.50 8.52 -21.42
N ASP A 154 -7.86 7.46 -20.90
CA ASP A 154 -8.23 6.08 -21.19
C ASP A 154 -8.64 5.23 -19.97
N GLY A 155 -8.52 5.77 -18.76
CA GLY A 155 -8.94 5.09 -17.54
C GLY A 155 -8.07 3.90 -17.14
N LEU A 156 -6.94 3.67 -17.80
CA LEU A 156 -6.06 2.54 -17.46
C LEU A 156 -5.40 2.75 -16.12
N VAL A 157 -5.50 1.74 -15.26
CA VAL A 157 -4.81 1.66 -13.98
C VAL A 157 -3.40 1.10 -14.17
N GLN A 158 -2.53 1.36 -13.20
CA GLN A 158 -1.20 0.75 -13.17
C GLN A 158 -1.33 -0.78 -13.07
N PRO A 159 -0.40 -1.53 -13.71
CA PRO A 159 -0.49 -2.99 -13.79
C PRO A 159 -0.42 -3.64 -12.40
N VAL A 160 -1.10 -4.78 -12.28
CA VAL A 160 -1.03 -5.64 -11.10
C VAL A 160 0.17 -6.58 -11.16
N THR A 161 0.59 -7.12 -10.02
CA THR A 161 1.78 -7.97 -9.90
C THR A 161 1.57 -9.08 -8.87
N LEU A 162 2.38 -10.14 -8.95
CA LEU A 162 2.61 -11.11 -7.88
C LEU A 162 4.12 -11.13 -7.57
N MET A 163 4.49 -10.67 -6.39
CA MET A 163 5.86 -10.76 -5.92
C MET A 163 6.12 -12.15 -5.33
N PHE A 164 7.38 -12.59 -5.36
CA PHE A 164 7.77 -13.89 -4.84
C PHE A 164 9.20 -13.89 -4.30
N VAL A 165 9.52 -14.89 -3.49
CA VAL A 165 10.86 -15.09 -2.93
C VAL A 165 11.41 -16.39 -3.49
N ILE A 166 12.66 -16.34 -3.96
CA ILE A 166 13.46 -17.51 -4.34
C ILE A 166 14.53 -17.76 -3.29
N GLU A 167 14.89 -19.03 -3.11
CA GLU A 167 16.00 -19.50 -2.29
C GLU A 167 16.86 -20.47 -3.08
N GLY A 168 18.05 -20.79 -2.59
CA GLY A 168 19.02 -21.64 -3.28
C GLY A 168 19.95 -20.88 -4.22
N VAL A 169 19.98 -19.55 -4.11
CA VAL A 169 21.03 -18.72 -4.76
C VAL A 169 22.36 -19.03 -4.11
N ASP A 170 23.44 -19.15 -4.92
CA ASP A 170 24.79 -19.27 -4.41
C ASP A 170 25.07 -18.10 -3.44
N PRO A 171 25.48 -18.37 -2.19
CA PRO A 171 25.72 -17.31 -1.20
C PRO A 171 26.77 -16.27 -1.61
N ASP A 172 27.70 -16.64 -2.49
CA ASP A 172 28.74 -15.75 -3.02
C ASP A 172 28.27 -14.95 -4.25
N GLN A 173 27.07 -15.21 -4.75
CA GLN A 173 26.48 -14.46 -5.86
C GLN A 173 25.93 -13.10 -5.40
N PRO A 174 26.57 -11.97 -5.79
CA PRO A 174 26.21 -10.65 -5.30
C PRO A 174 25.01 -10.02 -6.03
N LEU A 175 24.54 -10.63 -7.13
CA LEU A 175 23.54 -10.00 -8.02
C LEU A 175 22.32 -9.49 -7.28
N LEU A 176 22.14 -8.19 -7.32
CA LEU A 176 20.96 -7.44 -6.95
C LEU A 176 20.64 -6.46 -8.08
N CYS A 177 19.37 -6.25 -8.35
CA CYS A 177 18.89 -5.27 -9.33
C CYS A 177 17.67 -4.59 -8.73
N ARG A 178 17.76 -3.32 -8.38
CA ARG A 178 16.68 -2.57 -7.71
C ARG A 178 16.00 -1.58 -8.64
N HIS A 179 16.77 -1.03 -9.59
CA HIS A 179 16.34 0.02 -10.50
C HIS A 179 16.61 -0.38 -11.95
N GLU A 180 15.96 0.29 -12.87
CA GLU A 180 16.12 0.05 -14.32
C GLU A 180 17.47 0.56 -14.86
N GLU A 181 18.20 1.33 -14.04
CA GLU A 181 19.52 1.86 -14.39
C GLU A 181 20.68 1.11 -13.69
N ASP A 182 20.39 0.07 -12.91
CA ASP A 182 21.42 -0.67 -12.20
C ASP A 182 22.29 -1.46 -13.18
N TYR A 183 23.47 -0.96 -13.49
CA TYR A 183 24.46 -1.71 -14.28
C TYR A 183 25.05 -2.82 -13.43
N THR A 184 24.98 -4.06 -13.92
CA THR A 184 25.59 -5.22 -13.26
C THR A 184 26.25 -6.14 -14.28
N ASP A 185 27.57 -6.24 -14.23
CA ASP A 185 28.35 -7.26 -14.93
C ASP A 185 28.15 -8.62 -14.24
N LEU A 186 27.79 -9.64 -15.01
CA LEU A 186 27.64 -11.01 -14.52
C LEU A 186 28.97 -11.75 -14.33
N GLY A 187 30.09 -11.10 -14.59
CA GLY A 187 31.43 -11.67 -14.45
C GLY A 187 31.90 -12.47 -15.69
N ASP A 188 31.09 -12.56 -16.73
CA ASP A 188 31.37 -13.25 -17.99
C ASP A 188 31.28 -12.34 -19.22
N GLY A 189 31.26 -11.02 -18.98
CA GLY A 189 31.15 -9.98 -20.01
C GLY A 189 29.72 -9.69 -20.44
N ARG A 190 28.73 -10.30 -19.81
CA ARG A 190 27.30 -9.97 -20.03
C ARG A 190 26.82 -8.96 -19.00
N GLU A 191 26.05 -8.00 -19.46
CA GLU A 191 25.34 -7.05 -18.59
C GLU A 191 23.92 -7.57 -18.31
N TYR A 192 23.49 -7.50 -17.05
CA TYR A 192 22.24 -8.11 -16.58
C TYR A 192 20.98 -7.53 -17.24
N LEU A 193 20.89 -6.19 -17.34
CA LEU A 193 19.72 -5.54 -17.96
C LEU A 193 19.64 -5.82 -19.46
N ASP A 194 20.76 -5.80 -20.17
CA ASP A 194 20.81 -6.17 -21.58
C ASP A 194 20.34 -7.60 -21.81
N LEU A 195 20.70 -8.50 -20.89
CA LEU A 195 20.24 -9.89 -20.91
C LEU A 195 18.72 -9.99 -20.70
N CYS A 196 18.16 -9.26 -19.71
CA CYS A 196 16.71 -9.20 -19.48
C CYS A 196 15.97 -8.64 -20.70
N HIS A 197 16.46 -7.54 -21.27
CA HIS A 197 15.86 -6.92 -22.45
C HIS A 197 15.89 -7.87 -23.66
N LYS A 198 17.00 -8.59 -23.86
CA LYS A 198 17.09 -9.61 -24.92
C LYS A 198 16.10 -10.73 -24.69
N ALA A 199 16.02 -11.28 -23.47
CA ALA A 199 15.11 -12.36 -23.11
C ALA A 199 13.63 -11.96 -23.28
N CYS A 200 13.29 -10.73 -22.96
CA CYS A 200 11.95 -10.17 -23.21
C CYS A 200 11.63 -10.14 -24.72
N ARG A 201 12.57 -9.65 -25.55
CA ARG A 201 12.38 -9.60 -27.02
C ARG A 201 12.32 -10.98 -27.67
N THR A 202 13.00 -11.98 -27.14
CA THR A 202 13.02 -13.36 -27.67
C THR A 202 11.90 -14.24 -27.13
N GLY A 203 11.10 -13.76 -26.17
CA GLY A 203 9.99 -14.51 -25.55
C GLY A 203 10.43 -15.47 -24.44
N GLU A 204 11.70 -15.48 -24.06
CA GLU A 204 12.20 -16.23 -22.91
C GLU A 204 11.66 -15.64 -21.59
N LEU A 205 11.62 -14.31 -21.48
CA LEU A 205 10.80 -13.60 -20.51
C LEU A 205 9.43 -13.23 -21.10
N PRO A 206 8.40 -12.99 -20.25
CA PRO A 206 7.12 -12.46 -20.71
C PRO A 206 7.30 -11.10 -21.42
N GLU A 207 6.46 -10.81 -22.43
CA GLU A 207 6.56 -9.62 -23.28
C GLU A 207 6.47 -8.29 -22.52
N ASN A 208 5.82 -8.28 -21.34
CA ASN A 208 5.66 -7.13 -20.45
C ASN A 208 6.66 -7.13 -19.28
N VAL A 209 7.64 -8.04 -19.28
CA VAL A 209 8.69 -8.15 -18.27
C VAL A 209 10.05 -7.91 -18.91
N ASN A 210 10.46 -6.65 -18.99
CA ASN A 210 11.74 -6.25 -19.57
C ASN A 210 12.89 -6.18 -18.54
N ILE A 211 12.56 -6.34 -17.25
CA ILE A 211 13.52 -6.36 -16.14
C ILE A 211 13.04 -7.29 -15.04
N VAL A 212 13.96 -8.03 -14.44
CA VAL A 212 13.72 -8.85 -13.25
C VAL A 212 14.42 -8.23 -12.06
N ARG A 213 13.67 -7.44 -11.25
CA ARG A 213 14.24 -6.79 -10.07
C ARG A 213 14.44 -7.80 -8.95
N LEU A 214 15.65 -7.77 -8.37
CA LEU A 214 16.11 -8.68 -7.32
C LEU A 214 16.52 -7.87 -6.08
N TYR A 215 15.85 -8.13 -4.96
CA TYR A 215 16.10 -7.45 -3.69
C TYR A 215 16.65 -8.41 -2.64
N SER A 216 17.54 -7.90 -1.78
CA SER A 216 18.06 -8.66 -0.64
C SER A 216 16.98 -8.87 0.43
N THR A 217 16.89 -10.11 0.94
CA THR A 217 16.05 -10.48 2.09
C THR A 217 16.83 -10.50 3.41
N GLY A 218 18.10 -10.09 3.38
CA GLY A 218 19.02 -10.22 4.51
C GLY A 218 19.65 -11.61 4.62
N ARG A 219 19.31 -12.55 3.73
CA ARG A 219 19.96 -13.87 3.57
C ARG A 219 20.62 -13.95 2.22
N ASN A 220 21.92 -14.32 2.18
CA ASN A 220 22.68 -14.32 0.93
C ASN A 220 22.13 -15.32 -0.10
N SER A 221 21.55 -16.44 0.35
CA SER A 221 20.98 -17.47 -0.52
C SER A 221 19.54 -17.19 -0.97
N GLU A 222 18.99 -15.99 -0.68
CA GLU A 222 17.62 -15.62 -1.03
C GLU A 222 17.54 -14.32 -1.80
N ARG A 223 16.54 -14.21 -2.70
CA ARG A 223 16.15 -12.94 -3.35
C ARG A 223 14.64 -12.81 -3.35
N MET A 224 14.16 -11.61 -3.07
CA MET A 224 12.78 -11.25 -3.39
C MET A 224 12.74 -10.71 -4.82
N VAL A 225 11.78 -11.21 -5.59
CA VAL A 225 11.63 -10.90 -7.02
C VAL A 225 10.40 -10.02 -7.23
N ASN A 226 10.60 -8.87 -7.87
CA ASN A 226 9.56 -7.97 -8.33
C ASN A 226 9.70 -7.78 -9.84
N ALA A 227 9.00 -8.60 -10.61
CA ALA A 227 9.13 -8.62 -12.06
C ALA A 227 7.81 -8.88 -12.79
N THR A 228 6.92 -9.70 -12.22
CA THR A 228 5.66 -10.03 -12.89
C THR A 228 4.79 -8.80 -13.09
N GLN A 229 4.11 -8.73 -14.22
CA GLN A 229 3.28 -7.58 -14.58
C GLN A 229 2.12 -8.03 -15.48
N GLU A 230 0.90 -7.65 -15.11
CA GLU A 230 -0.26 -7.83 -15.96
C GLU A 230 -0.96 -6.50 -16.15
N ASN A 231 -1.07 -6.09 -17.41
CA ASN A 231 -1.61 -4.82 -17.86
C ASN A 231 -3.10 -4.93 -18.22
N ARG A 232 -3.81 -3.79 -18.23
CA ARG A 232 -5.21 -3.68 -18.66
C ARG A 232 -6.14 -4.60 -17.88
N ILE A 233 -5.93 -4.69 -16.60
CA ILE A 233 -6.75 -5.43 -15.64
C ILE A 233 -7.57 -4.44 -14.84
N ASP A 234 -8.87 -4.68 -14.75
CA ASP A 234 -9.70 -4.05 -13.72
C ASP A 234 -9.53 -4.84 -12.40
N PRO A 235 -8.83 -4.29 -11.40
CA PRO A 235 -8.59 -5.00 -10.15
C PRO A 235 -9.87 -5.15 -9.28
N LEU A 236 -10.98 -4.61 -9.73
CA LEU A 236 -12.29 -4.69 -9.07
C LEU A 236 -13.23 -5.69 -9.76
N ASP A 237 -12.89 -6.16 -10.97
CA ASP A 237 -13.64 -7.22 -11.66
C ASP A 237 -13.07 -8.60 -11.29
N PRO A 238 -13.87 -9.51 -10.70
CA PRO A 238 -13.38 -10.81 -10.25
C PRO A 238 -12.89 -11.71 -11.39
N SER A 239 -13.38 -11.55 -12.60
CA SER A 239 -12.92 -12.32 -13.77
C SER A 239 -11.55 -11.84 -14.26
N ASP A 240 -11.32 -10.54 -14.26
CA ASP A 240 -10.01 -9.94 -14.56
C ASP A 240 -8.99 -10.27 -13.48
N VAL A 241 -9.38 -10.25 -12.21
CA VAL A 241 -8.53 -10.69 -11.07
C VAL A 241 -8.07 -12.13 -11.26
N PHE A 242 -8.96 -13.08 -11.62
CA PHE A 242 -8.56 -14.46 -11.88
C PHE A 242 -7.68 -14.61 -13.12
N LYS A 243 -7.98 -13.89 -14.19
CA LYS A 243 -7.17 -13.84 -15.42
C LYS A 243 -5.74 -13.35 -15.13
N ALA A 244 -5.62 -12.28 -14.36
CA ALA A 244 -4.34 -11.75 -13.92
C ALA A 244 -3.58 -12.76 -13.03
N GLU A 245 -4.23 -13.35 -12.04
CA GLU A 245 -3.64 -14.38 -11.17
C GLU A 245 -3.06 -15.53 -12.00
N ALA A 246 -3.85 -16.09 -12.93
CA ALA A 246 -3.42 -17.18 -13.78
C ALA A 246 -2.25 -16.82 -14.70
N SER A 247 -2.24 -15.60 -15.25
CA SER A 247 -1.13 -15.09 -16.07
C SER A 247 0.13 -14.91 -15.26
N LEU A 248 0.03 -14.20 -14.12
CA LEU A 248 1.18 -13.89 -13.27
C LEU A 248 1.83 -15.14 -12.68
N ARG A 249 1.05 -16.19 -12.35
CA ARG A 249 1.61 -17.48 -11.92
C ARG A 249 2.45 -18.14 -13.02
N ARG A 250 2.00 -18.09 -14.28
CA ARG A 250 2.81 -18.56 -15.42
C ARG A 250 4.07 -17.73 -15.62
N GLN A 251 3.99 -16.40 -15.42
CA GLN A 251 5.14 -15.51 -15.50
C GLN A 251 6.20 -15.87 -14.44
N ILE A 252 5.80 -16.19 -13.20
CA ILE A 252 6.72 -16.64 -12.14
C ILE A 252 7.55 -17.83 -12.62
N GLY A 253 6.91 -18.84 -13.23
CA GLY A 253 7.61 -20.02 -13.78
C GLY A 253 8.65 -19.63 -14.82
N LYS A 254 8.27 -18.84 -15.83
CA LYS A 254 9.20 -18.36 -16.87
C LYS A 254 10.36 -17.56 -16.30
N ILE A 255 10.12 -16.68 -15.33
CA ILE A 255 11.17 -15.87 -14.70
C ILE A 255 12.15 -16.76 -13.93
N VAL A 256 11.67 -17.77 -13.20
CA VAL A 256 12.55 -18.72 -12.49
C VAL A 256 13.39 -19.53 -13.48
N ASP A 257 12.80 -20.00 -14.58
CA ASP A 257 13.52 -20.72 -15.63
C ASP A 257 14.61 -19.83 -16.29
N PHE A 258 14.27 -18.57 -16.60
CA PHE A 258 15.24 -17.61 -17.12
C PHE A 258 16.41 -17.39 -16.15
N LEU A 259 16.14 -17.18 -14.87
CA LEU A 259 17.20 -16.98 -13.86
C LEU A 259 18.09 -18.20 -13.75
N LYS A 260 17.51 -19.41 -13.70
CA LYS A 260 18.27 -20.68 -13.64
C LYS A 260 19.21 -20.88 -14.81
N ASN A 261 18.72 -20.60 -16.01
CA ASN A 261 19.43 -20.92 -17.24
C ASN A 261 20.49 -19.88 -17.61
N ASN A 262 20.33 -18.64 -17.14
CA ASN A 262 21.13 -17.53 -17.63
C ASN A 262 22.06 -16.89 -16.61
N ILE A 263 21.75 -17.02 -15.30
CA ILE A 263 22.49 -16.30 -14.26
C ILE A 263 23.41 -17.25 -13.50
N PRO A 264 24.74 -16.99 -13.47
CA PRO A 264 25.67 -17.76 -12.65
C PRO A 264 25.20 -17.82 -11.18
N GLY A 265 25.30 -18.99 -10.54
CA GLY A 265 24.91 -19.17 -9.15
C GLY A 265 23.40 -19.24 -8.87
N PHE A 266 22.55 -19.29 -9.92
CA PHE A 266 21.10 -19.43 -9.80
C PHE A 266 20.58 -20.81 -10.26
N SER A 267 21.43 -21.76 -10.62
CA SER A 267 21.01 -23.09 -11.13
C SER A 267 20.07 -23.86 -10.19
N ASP A 268 20.28 -23.72 -8.88
CA ASP A 268 19.58 -24.51 -7.85
C ASP A 268 18.43 -23.75 -7.17
N ILE A 269 18.09 -22.57 -7.68
CA ILE A 269 17.01 -21.79 -7.07
C ILE A 269 15.68 -22.50 -7.14
N ARG A 270 14.87 -22.26 -6.12
CA ARG A 270 13.47 -22.68 -6.05
C ARG A 270 12.60 -21.57 -5.48
N ILE A 271 11.31 -21.62 -5.76
CA ILE A 271 10.36 -20.69 -5.18
C ILE A 271 10.19 -21.07 -3.70
N LYS A 272 10.54 -20.14 -2.80
CA LYS A 272 10.32 -20.26 -1.36
C LYS A 272 8.87 -19.91 -0.99
N GLY A 273 8.33 -18.88 -1.62
CA GLY A 273 6.98 -18.42 -1.41
C GLY A 273 6.61 -17.31 -2.39
N SER A 274 5.34 -17.09 -2.56
CA SER A 274 4.80 -16.05 -3.44
C SER A 274 3.60 -15.37 -2.82
N ALA A 275 3.30 -14.16 -3.27
CA ALA A 275 2.13 -13.42 -2.84
C ALA A 275 0.85 -14.27 -2.91
N SER A 276 0.01 -14.14 -1.88
CA SER A 276 -1.29 -14.82 -1.79
C SER A 276 -2.43 -13.97 -2.34
N THR A 277 -2.15 -12.73 -2.70
CA THR A 277 -3.10 -11.78 -3.30
C THR A 277 -2.37 -10.91 -4.32
N LEU A 278 -3.10 -10.44 -5.31
CA LEU A 278 -2.56 -9.51 -6.29
C LEU A 278 -2.04 -8.24 -5.60
N GLY A 279 -0.85 -7.83 -5.99
CA GLY A 279 -0.30 -6.51 -5.67
C GLY A 279 -0.96 -5.45 -6.53
N VAL A 280 -2.09 -4.93 -6.07
CA VAL A 280 -2.83 -3.85 -6.74
C VAL A 280 -2.14 -2.53 -6.42
N ARG A 281 -1.54 -1.93 -7.44
CA ARG A 281 -0.89 -0.62 -7.30
C ARG A 281 -1.88 0.52 -7.24
N GLU A 282 -2.90 0.44 -8.07
CA GLU A 282 -3.91 1.47 -8.25
C GLU A 282 -5.29 0.86 -8.49
N SER A 283 -6.31 1.48 -7.92
CA SER A 283 -7.72 1.26 -8.17
C SER A 283 -8.47 2.58 -7.95
N ARG A 284 -9.56 2.59 -7.20
CA ARG A 284 -10.33 3.81 -6.91
C ARG A 284 -9.56 4.77 -6.00
N ARG A 285 -9.62 6.05 -6.33
CA ARG A 285 -9.21 7.19 -5.52
C ARG A 285 -10.47 7.98 -5.18
N VAL A 286 -10.86 7.95 -3.92
CA VAL A 286 -12.10 8.56 -3.44
C VAL A 286 -12.01 10.08 -3.54
N LEU A 287 -13.05 10.75 -4.03
CA LEU A 287 -13.09 12.20 -4.10
C LEU A 287 -13.21 12.81 -2.70
N GLY A 288 -12.16 13.45 -2.27
CA GLY A 288 -12.05 14.19 -1.01
C GLY A 288 -12.28 15.68 -1.20
N ARG A 289 -12.31 16.41 -0.08
CA ARG A 289 -12.47 17.87 -0.08
C ARG A 289 -11.27 18.61 -0.69
N TYR A 290 -10.14 17.94 -0.81
CA TYR A 290 -8.98 18.36 -1.55
C TYR A 290 -8.50 17.20 -2.41
N GLN A 291 -8.03 17.47 -3.63
CA GLN A 291 -7.40 16.49 -4.50
C GLN A 291 -5.92 16.84 -4.63
N ILE A 292 -5.04 15.98 -4.14
CA ILE A 292 -3.59 16.16 -4.27
C ILE A 292 -3.19 15.99 -5.73
N THR A 293 -2.47 16.97 -6.28
CA THR A 293 -2.04 17.00 -7.67
C THR A 293 -0.54 16.74 -7.82
N GLU A 294 -0.09 16.41 -9.02
CA GLU A 294 1.33 16.36 -9.35
C GLU A 294 2.05 17.67 -9.03
N GLN A 295 1.40 18.79 -9.33
CA GLN A 295 1.96 20.13 -9.05
C GLN A 295 2.20 20.33 -7.55
N ASP A 296 1.27 19.89 -6.68
CA ASP A 296 1.45 19.98 -5.23
C ASP A 296 2.70 19.25 -4.76
N LEU A 297 2.94 18.05 -5.32
CA LEU A 297 4.13 17.27 -5.01
C LEU A 297 5.41 17.95 -5.51
N MET A 298 5.40 18.42 -6.77
CA MET A 298 6.57 19.04 -7.40
C MET A 298 6.95 20.38 -6.79
N GLU A 299 5.97 21.10 -6.20
CA GLU A 299 6.21 22.33 -5.44
C GLU A 299 6.63 22.05 -3.98
N GLY A 300 6.56 20.78 -3.51
CA GLY A 300 6.79 20.46 -2.10
C GLY A 300 5.78 21.16 -1.19
N ARG A 301 4.50 21.14 -1.59
CA ARG A 301 3.48 21.98 -0.95
C ARG A 301 3.23 21.54 0.49
N THR A 302 3.13 22.53 1.36
CA THR A 302 2.66 22.40 2.74
C THR A 302 1.26 23.01 2.88
N TYR A 303 0.49 22.53 3.86
CA TYR A 303 -0.88 23.00 4.07
C TYR A 303 -1.08 23.33 5.55
N ARG A 304 -2.00 24.26 5.83
CA ARG A 304 -2.36 24.57 7.21
C ARG A 304 -2.93 23.33 7.94
N ASP A 305 -3.67 22.50 7.22
CA ASP A 305 -4.28 21.26 7.73
C ASP A 305 -3.43 20.01 7.46
N SER A 306 -2.10 20.14 7.27
CA SER A 306 -1.19 19.01 7.07
C SER A 306 -1.21 18.06 8.26
N VAL A 307 -1.52 16.78 8.01
CA VAL A 307 -1.53 15.72 9.03
C VAL A 307 -0.48 14.65 8.78
N VAL A 308 0.11 14.63 7.58
CA VAL A 308 1.34 13.89 7.27
C VAL A 308 2.36 14.90 6.75
N HIS A 309 3.52 14.95 7.41
CA HIS A 309 4.55 15.93 7.14
C HIS A 309 5.79 15.31 6.52
N LYS A 310 6.44 16.03 5.60
CA LYS A 310 7.68 15.63 4.93
C LYS A 310 7.59 14.25 4.25
N ALA A 311 6.44 13.96 3.64
CA ALA A 311 6.30 12.79 2.81
C ALA A 311 7.19 12.91 1.56
N ASN A 312 7.79 11.79 1.14
CA ASN A 312 8.60 11.78 -0.07
C ASN A 312 8.72 10.37 -0.64
N PHE A 313 8.43 10.25 -1.90
CA PHE A 313 8.75 9.11 -2.76
C PHE A 313 8.75 9.57 -4.22
N CYS A 314 9.46 8.87 -5.10
CA CYS A 314 9.44 9.18 -6.52
C CYS A 314 8.04 8.97 -7.13
N LEU A 315 7.77 9.62 -8.25
CA LEU A 315 6.58 9.39 -9.07
C LEU A 315 6.72 8.02 -9.76
N ASP A 316 6.40 6.96 -9.02
CA ASP A 316 6.57 5.55 -9.43
C ASP A 316 5.34 5.07 -10.20
N ILE A 317 5.26 5.44 -11.47
CA ILE A 317 4.19 5.03 -12.37
C ILE A 317 4.69 3.83 -13.19
N HIS A 318 4.14 2.65 -12.96
CA HIS A 318 4.33 1.51 -13.84
C HIS A 318 3.47 1.67 -15.09
N ASN A 319 4.07 1.43 -16.27
CA ASN A 319 3.41 1.69 -17.55
C ASN A 319 2.08 0.92 -17.69
N PRO A 320 0.93 1.61 -17.72
CA PRO A 320 -0.37 0.95 -17.85
C PRO A 320 -0.57 0.23 -19.19
N SER A 321 0.21 0.58 -20.20
CA SER A 321 0.02 0.10 -21.58
C SER A 321 0.99 -0.99 -22.01
N GLY A 322 2.07 -1.26 -21.23
CA GLY A 322 3.11 -2.22 -21.61
C GLY A 322 4.18 -2.41 -20.53
N ALA A 323 5.36 -2.88 -20.93
CA ALA A 323 6.49 -3.09 -20.03
C ALA A 323 7.07 -1.78 -19.50
N GLY A 324 7.81 -1.88 -18.39
CA GLY A 324 8.61 -0.80 -17.81
C GLY A 324 7.85 0.12 -16.85
N GLN A 325 8.61 1.08 -16.28
CA GLN A 325 8.08 2.13 -15.43
C GLN A 325 7.78 3.35 -16.28
N SER A 326 6.57 3.87 -16.19
CA SER A 326 6.08 5.11 -16.80
C SER A 326 6.02 5.15 -18.34
N VAL A 327 5.03 5.84 -18.86
CA VAL A 327 4.89 6.17 -20.29
C VAL A 327 6.03 7.07 -20.78
N HIS A 328 6.76 7.68 -19.85
CA HIS A 328 7.96 8.48 -20.10
C HIS A 328 9.24 7.65 -19.88
N ALA A 329 9.24 6.41 -20.33
CA ALA A 329 10.25 5.36 -20.11
C ALA A 329 11.71 5.75 -20.43
N GLU A 330 11.95 6.92 -21.00
CA GLU A 330 13.29 7.45 -21.25
C GLU A 330 13.79 8.40 -20.13
N LYS A 331 12.96 8.68 -19.11
CA LYS A 331 13.33 9.55 -18.00
C LYS A 331 13.21 8.80 -16.69
N ARG A 332 14.23 8.92 -15.84
CA ARG A 332 14.22 8.41 -14.46
C ARG A 332 12.96 8.89 -13.74
N PRO A 333 12.38 8.04 -12.85
CA PRO A 333 11.29 8.49 -12.00
C PRO A 333 11.69 9.78 -11.27
N VAL A 334 10.91 10.83 -11.45
CA VAL A 334 11.16 12.12 -10.79
C VAL A 334 10.84 11.97 -9.31
N THR A 335 11.77 12.36 -8.45
CA THR A 335 11.52 12.44 -7.01
C THR A 335 11.16 13.88 -6.66
N PRO A 336 9.92 14.15 -6.23
CA PRO A 336 9.51 15.47 -5.81
C PRO A 336 10.27 15.93 -4.55
N PRO A 337 10.31 17.23 -4.22
CA PRO A 337 10.68 17.69 -2.89
C PRO A 337 9.86 17.03 -1.78
N LEU A 338 10.21 17.26 -0.52
CA LEU A 338 9.37 16.86 0.61
C LEU A 338 8.03 17.60 0.51
N TYR A 339 6.92 16.88 0.64
CA TYR A 339 5.56 17.43 0.56
C TYR A 339 4.73 16.96 1.74
N ASP A 340 3.61 17.60 1.97
CA ASP A 340 2.67 17.26 3.02
C ASP A 340 1.39 16.65 2.44
N ILE A 341 0.63 15.96 3.29
CA ILE A 341 -0.71 15.48 2.99
C ILE A 341 -1.71 16.23 3.87
N PRO A 342 -2.64 17.02 3.29
CA PRO A 342 -3.66 17.73 4.03
C PRO A 342 -4.77 16.76 4.50
N PHE A 343 -5.37 17.04 5.66
CA PHE A 343 -6.50 16.25 6.16
C PHE A 343 -7.69 16.28 5.19
N ALA A 344 -7.90 17.39 4.51
CA ALA A 344 -8.96 17.53 3.52
C ALA A 344 -8.93 16.50 2.38
N ALA A 345 -7.73 15.97 2.02
CA ALA A 345 -7.58 14.90 1.02
C ALA A 345 -8.03 13.53 1.56
N MET A 346 -8.13 13.38 2.87
CA MET A 346 -8.57 12.18 3.56
C MET A 346 -10.06 12.21 3.92
N CYS A 347 -10.77 13.29 3.63
CA CYS A 347 -12.18 13.53 3.98
C CYS A 347 -13.07 13.36 2.74
N PRO A 348 -13.76 12.22 2.56
CA PRO A 348 -14.66 12.00 1.44
C PRO A 348 -15.80 13.02 1.39
N ILE A 349 -16.13 13.47 0.18
CA ILE A 349 -17.32 14.31 -0.02
C ILE A 349 -18.58 13.44 0.16
N GLY A 350 -19.57 13.96 0.89
CA GLY A 350 -20.85 13.30 1.13
C GLY A 350 -20.87 12.31 2.31
N CYS A 351 -19.77 12.25 3.10
CA CYS A 351 -19.73 11.54 4.37
C CYS A 351 -18.94 12.35 5.40
N ASN A 352 -19.57 12.71 6.51
CA ASN A 352 -18.97 13.58 7.52
C ASN A 352 -18.41 12.84 8.75
N ASN A 353 -18.57 11.52 8.82
CA ASN A 353 -17.96 10.66 9.83
C ASN A 353 -17.13 9.51 9.21
N LEU A 354 -16.67 9.71 7.96
CA LEU A 354 -15.79 8.79 7.23
C LEU A 354 -14.46 9.47 6.92
N ILE A 355 -13.36 8.76 7.18
CA ILE A 355 -12.00 9.18 6.83
C ILE A 355 -11.41 8.11 5.93
N THR A 356 -10.76 8.47 4.83
CA THR A 356 -9.97 7.55 3.99
C THR A 356 -8.51 7.58 4.39
N ALA A 357 -7.81 6.44 4.31
CA ALA A 357 -6.38 6.36 4.57
C ALA A 357 -5.69 5.36 3.64
N GLY A 358 -4.51 5.71 3.16
CA GLY A 358 -3.72 4.86 2.28
C GLY A 358 -3.94 5.16 0.79
N ARG A 359 -3.92 4.13 -0.07
CA ARG A 359 -4.00 4.26 -1.54
C ARG A 359 -5.26 4.97 -2.03
N CYS A 360 -6.36 4.86 -1.31
CA CYS A 360 -7.66 5.35 -1.74
C CYS A 360 -7.95 6.81 -1.42
N ILE A 361 -7.03 7.58 -0.81
CA ILE A 361 -7.25 9.00 -0.58
C ILE A 361 -7.37 9.79 -1.89
N SER A 362 -7.84 11.02 -1.79
CA SER A 362 -8.08 11.90 -2.94
C SER A 362 -6.78 12.43 -3.53
N GLY A 363 -6.51 12.09 -4.77
CA GLY A 363 -5.37 12.58 -5.54
C GLY A 363 -5.44 12.16 -7.01
N THR A 364 -4.67 12.81 -7.86
CA THR A 364 -4.56 12.45 -9.28
C THR A 364 -3.82 11.12 -9.46
N HIS A 365 -3.92 10.51 -10.62
CA HIS A 365 -3.18 9.29 -10.99
C HIS A 365 -1.67 9.45 -10.74
N VAL A 366 -1.11 10.59 -11.11
CA VAL A 366 0.33 10.87 -10.96
C VAL A 366 0.70 11.06 -9.49
N ALA A 367 -0.02 11.90 -8.74
CA ALA A 367 0.26 12.13 -7.33
C ALA A 367 0.14 10.83 -6.51
N HIS A 368 -0.87 10.01 -6.80
CA HIS A 368 -1.07 8.71 -6.19
C HIS A 368 0.16 7.81 -6.28
N SER A 369 0.90 7.84 -7.37
CA SER A 369 2.08 7.00 -7.57
C SER A 369 3.18 7.24 -6.53
N SER A 370 3.23 8.41 -5.90
CA SER A 370 4.15 8.76 -4.84
C SER A 370 3.59 8.43 -3.44
N TYR A 371 2.40 8.92 -3.08
CA TYR A 371 1.92 8.79 -1.70
C TYR A 371 1.39 7.40 -1.33
N ARG A 372 1.18 6.50 -2.29
CA ARG A 372 0.65 5.14 -2.07
C ARG A 372 1.58 4.17 -1.35
N VAL A 373 2.85 4.55 -1.12
CA VAL A 373 3.84 3.64 -0.51
C VAL A 373 3.63 3.47 0.99
N MET A 374 4.03 2.32 1.53
CA MET A 374 3.58 1.83 2.82
C MET A 374 3.88 2.75 4.00
N ARG A 375 5.08 3.37 4.08
CA ARG A 375 5.39 4.28 5.20
C ARG A 375 4.48 5.50 5.23
N ILE A 376 4.19 6.07 4.05
CA ILE A 376 3.27 7.21 3.93
C ILE A 376 1.85 6.75 4.27
N CYS A 377 1.45 5.54 3.82
CA CYS A 377 0.15 4.96 4.17
C CYS A 377 -0.01 4.73 5.67
N MET A 378 1.03 4.25 6.38
CA MET A 378 1.02 4.08 7.83
C MET A 378 0.83 5.40 8.56
N ALA A 379 1.54 6.46 8.13
CA ALA A 379 1.39 7.80 8.69
C ALA A 379 0.00 8.39 8.44
N MET A 380 -0.59 8.18 7.24
CA MET A 380 -1.99 8.55 6.97
C MET A 380 -2.96 7.80 7.88
N GLY A 381 -2.70 6.51 8.12
CA GLY A 381 -3.49 5.72 9.06
C GLY A 381 -3.43 6.31 10.46
N GLN A 382 -2.22 6.58 10.96
CA GLN A 382 -2.04 7.23 12.27
C GLN A 382 -2.80 8.55 12.36
N ALA A 383 -2.71 9.39 11.32
CA ALA A 383 -3.45 10.65 11.26
C ALA A 383 -4.98 10.45 11.29
N ALA A 384 -5.48 9.40 10.61
CA ALA A 384 -6.91 9.07 10.65
C ALA A 384 -7.36 8.61 12.04
N GLY A 385 -6.56 7.81 12.74
CA GLY A 385 -6.81 7.40 14.13
C GLY A 385 -6.81 8.59 15.09
N ALA A 386 -5.84 9.50 14.97
CA ALA A 386 -5.77 10.74 15.75
C ALA A 386 -6.96 11.65 15.48
N ALA A 387 -7.35 11.80 14.20
CA ALA A 387 -8.53 12.56 13.83
C ALA A 387 -9.80 11.99 14.45
N ALA A 388 -9.97 10.66 14.45
CA ALA A 388 -11.10 10.01 15.09
C ALA A 388 -11.14 10.31 16.60
N ALA A 389 -9.99 10.28 17.30
CA ALA A 389 -9.92 10.61 18.72
C ALA A 389 -10.33 12.06 19.00
N VAL A 390 -9.82 13.01 18.22
CA VAL A 390 -10.19 14.43 18.35
C VAL A 390 -11.65 14.66 18.04
N MET A 391 -12.19 14.06 16.97
CA MET A 391 -13.61 14.19 16.59
C MET A 391 -14.53 13.69 17.69
N LEU A 392 -14.23 12.56 18.33
CA LEU A 392 -15.03 12.06 19.44
C LEU A 392 -14.94 12.98 20.66
N GLN A 393 -13.74 13.43 21.02
CA GLN A 393 -13.51 14.32 22.15
C GLN A 393 -14.23 15.65 21.99
N THR A 394 -14.22 16.22 20.80
CA THR A 394 -14.82 17.54 20.50
C THR A 394 -16.25 17.45 19.98
N ARG A 395 -16.77 16.24 19.72
CA ARG A 395 -18.09 15.99 19.11
C ARG A 395 -18.27 16.70 17.78
N THR A 396 -17.23 16.68 16.96
CA THR A 396 -17.19 17.27 15.62
C THR A 396 -17.23 16.20 14.54
N ALA A 397 -17.42 16.63 13.31
CA ALA A 397 -17.37 15.81 12.10
C ALA A 397 -16.12 16.14 11.28
N THR A 398 -15.85 15.40 10.20
CA THR A 398 -14.67 15.62 9.33
C THR A 398 -14.63 17.00 8.70
N ASP A 399 -15.79 17.70 8.63
CA ASP A 399 -15.91 19.04 8.05
C ASP A 399 -15.81 20.17 9.08
N THR A 400 -15.90 19.84 10.34
CA THR A 400 -15.95 20.81 11.44
C THR A 400 -14.86 20.61 12.48
N VAL A 401 -14.10 19.53 12.40
CA VAL A 401 -12.98 19.28 13.31
C VAL A 401 -11.88 20.31 13.11
N ASP A 402 -11.35 20.84 14.21
CA ASP A 402 -10.17 21.69 14.18
C ASP A 402 -8.91 20.85 13.95
N THR A 403 -8.31 21.02 12.78
CA THR A 403 -7.12 20.28 12.37
C THR A 403 -5.89 20.61 13.22
N ASP A 404 -5.83 21.78 13.85
CA ASP A 404 -4.76 22.12 14.78
C ASP A 404 -4.81 21.23 16.05
N LEU A 405 -6.00 20.76 16.43
CA LEU A 405 -6.13 19.75 17.51
C LEU A 405 -5.62 18.39 17.09
N ILE A 406 -5.89 17.97 15.84
CA ILE A 406 -5.34 16.71 15.28
C ILE A 406 -3.82 16.78 15.26
N ARG A 407 -3.26 17.87 14.77
CA ARG A 407 -1.81 18.09 14.72
C ARG A 407 -1.18 18.06 16.11
N ARG A 408 -1.78 18.73 17.09
CA ARG A 408 -1.33 18.68 18.51
C ARG A 408 -1.36 17.26 19.07
N HIS A 409 -2.47 16.53 18.83
CA HIS A 409 -2.57 15.14 19.25
C HIS A 409 -1.43 14.28 18.69
N LEU A 410 -1.13 14.40 17.38
CA LEU A 410 -0.01 13.70 16.75
C LEU A 410 1.36 14.11 17.36
N MET A 411 1.57 15.41 17.61
CA MET A 411 2.80 15.90 18.24
C MET A 411 2.96 15.39 19.69
N ASP A 412 1.89 15.33 20.46
CA ASP A 412 1.88 14.75 21.82
C ASP A 412 2.23 13.24 21.80
N ARG A 413 1.96 12.56 20.67
CA ARG A 413 2.37 11.18 20.38
C ARG A 413 3.81 11.06 19.87
N GLY A 414 4.53 12.15 19.71
CA GLY A 414 5.93 12.22 19.29
C GLY A 414 6.16 12.44 17.80
N VAL A 415 5.11 12.59 17.00
CA VAL A 415 5.24 12.87 15.57
C VAL A 415 5.80 14.28 15.35
N LYS A 416 6.83 14.44 14.53
CA LYS A 416 7.50 15.71 14.28
C LYS A 416 6.82 16.45 13.11
N LEU A 417 5.70 17.15 13.38
CA LEU A 417 4.96 17.93 12.39
C LEU A 417 5.45 19.36 12.21
N GLU A 418 6.44 19.78 12.97
CA GLU A 418 7.09 21.08 12.89
C GLU A 418 8.59 20.91 12.61
N ASP A 419 9.21 21.93 11.99
CA ASP A 419 10.64 21.94 11.60
C ASP A 419 11.58 22.12 12.79
#